data_e93bd6c70d3f18066083d73d1fac145e
#
_entry.id   e93bd6c70d3f18066083d73d1fac145e
#
_cell.length_a   1.000
_cell.length_b   1.000
_cell.length_c   1.000
_cell.angle_alpha   90.00
_cell.angle_beta   90.00
_cell.angle_gamma   90.00
#
_symmetry.space_group_name_H-M   'P 1'
#
loop_
_entity.id
_entity.type
_entity.pdbx_description
1 polymer ?
#
loop_
_entity_poly.entity_id
_entity_poly.type
_entity_poly.pdbx_seq_one_letter_code
_entity_poly.pdbx_strand_id
1 'polypeptide(L)' 'MDIENVGVYYGEELSDKPHGKGKMAYLDGFMYIGSFFEGKREGNGKYYKQYNDKKTYEY' A
#
# COMPACT_ATOMS: atom_id res chain seq x y z
N MET A 1 8.68 -2.26 5.51
CA MET A 1 8.53 -3.74 5.47
C MET A 1 8.46 -4.20 4.02
N ASP A 2 9.39 -5.03 3.63
CA ASP A 2 9.37 -5.61 2.29
C ASP A 2 8.45 -6.81 2.27
N ILE A 3 7.52 -6.82 1.32
CA ILE A 3 6.61 -7.95 1.17
C ILE A 3 6.94 -8.63 -0.14
N GLU A 4 7.43 -9.86 -0.05
CA GLU A 4 7.92 -10.59 -1.20
C GLU A 4 6.86 -10.69 -2.29
N ASN A 5 7.28 -10.34 -3.53
CA ASN A 5 6.42 -10.39 -4.71
C ASN A 5 5.25 -9.41 -4.68
N VAL A 6 5.24 -8.47 -3.73
CA VAL A 6 4.17 -7.49 -3.63
C VAL A 6 4.71 -6.07 -3.69
N GLY A 7 5.62 -5.73 -2.79
CA GLY A 7 6.17 -4.39 -2.74
C GLY A 7 6.68 -4.03 -1.35
N VAL A 8 6.61 -2.74 -1.01
CA VAL A 8 7.08 -2.24 0.26
C VAL A 8 5.93 -1.58 1.01
N TYR A 9 5.79 -1.93 2.27
CA TYR A 9 4.74 -1.39 3.12
C TYR A 9 5.32 -0.40 4.12
N TYR A 10 4.62 0.73 4.32
CA TYR A 10 4.96 1.73 5.33
C TYR A 10 3.73 2.02 6.16
N GLY A 11 3.80 1.79 7.47
CA GLY A 11 2.68 2.11 8.33
C GLY A 11 2.59 1.20 9.54
N GLU A 12 1.40 1.12 10.10
CA GLU A 12 1.17 0.32 11.29
C GLU A 12 1.22 -1.17 10.97
N GLU A 13 1.75 -1.94 11.93
CA GLU A 13 1.93 -3.37 11.76
C GLU A 13 1.46 -4.09 13.01
N LEU A 14 1.00 -5.32 12.82
CA LEU A 14 0.65 -6.21 13.90
C LEU A 14 1.08 -7.61 13.51
N SER A 15 1.91 -8.25 14.35
CA SER A 15 2.41 -9.60 14.10
C SER A 15 3.08 -9.70 12.73
N ASP A 16 3.91 -8.70 12.41
CA ASP A 16 4.67 -8.64 11.16
C ASP A 16 3.78 -8.55 9.92
N LYS A 17 2.60 -8.01 10.07
CA LYS A 17 1.69 -7.81 8.94
C LYS A 17 1.16 -6.39 8.94
N PRO A 18 0.90 -5.82 7.76
CA PRO A 18 0.21 -4.54 7.70
C PRO A 18 -1.12 -4.61 8.44
N HIS A 19 -1.34 -3.64 9.32
CA HIS A 19 -2.53 -3.63 10.14
C HIS A 19 -2.77 -2.21 10.63
N GLY A 20 -3.98 -1.71 10.47
CA GLY A 20 -4.27 -0.33 10.80
C GLY A 20 -4.05 0.54 9.59
N LYS A 21 -3.53 1.74 9.79
CA LYS A 21 -3.35 2.69 8.67
C LYS A 21 -1.95 2.61 8.11
N GLY A 22 -1.84 2.63 6.79
CA GLY A 22 -0.54 2.56 6.17
C GLY A 22 -0.58 2.83 4.68
N LYS A 23 0.59 2.62 4.05
CA LYS A 23 0.79 2.85 2.63
C LYS A 23 1.56 1.66 2.06
N MET A 24 1.09 1.16 0.93
CA MET A 24 1.74 0.08 0.22
C MET A 24 2.20 0.56 -1.14
N ALA A 25 3.48 0.38 -1.43
CA ALA A 25 4.04 0.68 -2.75
C ALA A 25 4.24 -0.64 -3.49
N TYR A 26 3.43 -0.87 -4.51
CA TYR A 26 3.47 -2.13 -5.25
C TYR A 26 4.56 -2.14 -6.31
N LEU A 27 4.99 -3.34 -6.69
CA LEU A 27 6.06 -3.50 -7.66
C LEU A 27 5.72 -2.96 -9.03
N ASP A 28 4.46 -2.93 -9.38
CA ASP A 28 4.02 -2.48 -10.70
C ASP A 28 3.79 -0.96 -10.79
N GLY A 29 4.19 -0.23 -9.74
CA GLY A 29 4.06 1.22 -9.74
C GLY A 29 2.79 1.73 -9.11
N PHE A 30 1.91 0.85 -8.69
CA PHE A 30 0.71 1.25 -7.97
C PHE A 30 1.00 1.51 -6.51
N MET A 31 0.17 2.34 -5.89
CA MET A 31 0.26 2.62 -4.47
C MET A 31 -1.13 2.61 -3.85
N TYR A 32 -1.20 2.16 -2.61
CA TYR A 32 -2.45 2.20 -1.85
C TYR A 32 -2.18 2.90 -0.52
N ILE A 33 -3.04 3.85 -0.16
CA ILE A 33 -2.98 4.55 1.11
C ILE A 33 -4.32 4.37 1.80
N GLY A 34 -4.31 3.73 2.96
CA GLY A 34 -5.56 3.51 3.67
C GLY A 34 -5.42 2.47 4.76
N SER A 35 -6.51 1.76 5.00
CA SER A 35 -6.57 0.81 6.10
C SER A 35 -6.19 -0.59 5.65
N PHE A 36 -5.56 -1.32 6.57
CA PHE A 36 -5.15 -2.70 6.37
C PHE A 36 -5.65 -3.54 7.54
N PHE A 37 -5.89 -4.80 7.27
CA PHE A 37 -6.26 -5.76 8.29
C PHE A 37 -5.63 -7.10 7.97
N GLU A 38 -4.75 -7.56 8.87
CA GLU A 38 -4.05 -8.84 8.72
C GLU A 38 -3.38 -8.99 7.36
N GLY A 39 -2.69 -7.93 6.94
CA GLY A 39 -1.92 -7.95 5.71
C GLY A 39 -2.69 -7.58 4.46
N LYS A 40 -4.00 -7.37 4.57
CA LYS A 40 -4.84 -7.09 3.41
C LYS A 40 -5.41 -5.69 3.48
N ARG A 41 -5.70 -5.13 2.30
CA ARG A 41 -6.39 -3.85 2.25
C ARG A 41 -7.81 -4.05 2.80
N GLU A 42 -8.23 -3.11 3.64
CA GLU A 42 -9.52 -3.23 4.31
C GLU A 42 -10.16 -1.87 4.43
N GLY A 43 -11.46 -1.79 4.19
CA GLY A 43 -12.18 -0.56 4.35
C GLY A 43 -11.83 0.49 3.32
N ASN A 44 -11.70 1.74 3.76
CA ASN A 44 -11.50 2.87 2.86
C ASN A 44 -10.04 3.17 2.63
N GLY A 45 -9.72 3.57 1.40
CA GLY A 45 -8.37 3.97 1.06
C GLY A 45 -8.34 4.49 -0.36
N LYS A 46 -7.16 4.95 -0.76
CA LYS A 46 -6.94 5.44 -2.12
C LYS A 46 -5.95 4.54 -2.81
N TYR A 47 -6.28 4.15 -4.03
CA TYR A 47 -5.44 3.29 -4.85
C TYR A 47 -5.14 4.04 -6.14
N TYR A 48 -3.85 4.22 -6.45
CA TYR A 48 -3.47 5.04 -7.60
C TYR A 48 -2.15 4.53 -8.17
N LYS A 49 -1.86 4.97 -9.39
CA LYS A 49 -0.60 4.63 -10.05
C LYS A 49 0.27 5.86 -10.17
N GLN A 50 1.54 5.72 -9.80
CA GLN A 50 2.51 6.79 -9.86
C GLN A 50 3.40 6.59 -11.08
N TYR A 51 3.60 7.66 -11.85
CA TYR A 51 4.43 7.61 -13.05
C TYR A 51 5.73 8.39 -12.83
N ASN A 52 6.71 8.13 -13.70
CA ASN A 52 8.01 8.79 -13.59
C ASN A 52 7.93 10.30 -13.74
N ASP A 53 6.93 10.81 -14.45
CA ASP A 53 6.74 12.24 -14.61
C ASP A 53 6.02 12.86 -13.42
N LYS A 54 5.84 12.10 -12.36
CA LYS A 54 5.24 12.53 -11.10
C LYS A 54 3.75 12.78 -11.18
N LYS A 55 3.11 12.34 -12.26
CA LYS A 55 1.65 12.39 -12.32
C LYS A 55 1.07 11.21 -11.57
N THR A 56 -0.04 11.45 -10.91
CA THR A 56 -0.71 10.44 -10.11
C THR A 56 -2.16 10.31 -10.59
N TYR A 57 -2.59 9.07 -10.78
CA TYR A 57 -3.95 8.79 -11.22
C TYR A 57 -4.65 7.93 -10.17
N GLU A 58 -5.89 8.32 -9.84
CA GLU A 58 -6.72 7.54 -8.92
C GLU A 58 -7.62 6.60 -9.69
N TYR A 59 -7.91 5.47 -9.06
CA TYR A 59 -8.81 4.46 -9.61
C TYR A 59 -10.01 4.26 -8.71
#